data_7baaa7b5c750fb1f9d7f72dd0bada511
#
_entry.id   7baaa7b5c750fb1f9d7f72dd0bada511
#
_cell.length_a   1.000
_cell.length_b   1.000
_cell.length_c   1.000
_cell.angle_alpha   90.00
_cell.angle_beta   90.00
_cell.angle_gamma   90.00
#
_symmetry.space_group_name_H-M   'P 1'
#
loop_
_entity.id
_entity.type
_entity.pdbx_description
1 polymer ?
#
loop_
_entity_poly.entity_id
_entity_poly.type
_entity_poly.pdbx_seq_one_letter_code
_entity_poly.pdbx_strand_id
1 'polypeptide(L)'
;VDDLKTKSQHYENIASLGRLNRLAEKLYRSNPINKKTLVMDISSDDVHQLLQNLNRFNVKYLLVGGMAGVVHGHIRTTQDMDLWIKNTPDNTRALVAALAQSEVPGADLLNGMPLIFGWTSVRFGLSGFELDLGHSLKAFAEADFDACYEKALHADFDGTPFQVIRLSDLIIEKKATARAKDLADLEELQRIWESQES
;
A
#
# COMPACT_ATOMS: atom_id res chain seq x y z
N VAL A 1 -21.73 15.42 -0.33
CA VAL A 1 -21.15 16.05 -1.53
C VAL A 1 -19.61 15.97 -1.47
N ASP A 2 -19.01 16.20 -0.29
CA ASP A 2 -17.55 16.13 -0.13
C ASP A 2 -16.99 14.71 -0.28
N ASP A 3 -17.70 13.70 0.20
CA ASP A 3 -17.27 12.28 0.12
C ASP A 3 -17.16 11.79 -1.34
N LEU A 4 -18.05 12.22 -2.23
CA LEU A 4 -18.03 11.87 -3.64
C LEU A 4 -16.86 12.56 -4.38
N LYS A 5 -16.54 13.80 -4.03
CA LYS A 5 -15.40 14.52 -4.63
C LYS A 5 -14.09 13.90 -4.19
N THR A 6 -13.96 13.54 -2.93
CA THR A 6 -12.77 12.90 -2.37
C THR A 6 -12.53 11.53 -3.00
N LYS A 7 -13.55 10.69 -3.14
CA LYS A 7 -13.47 9.39 -3.83
C LYS A 7 -13.05 9.53 -5.29
N SER A 8 -13.61 10.52 -6.01
CA SER A 8 -13.23 10.81 -7.39
C SER A 8 -11.76 11.22 -7.48
N GLN A 9 -11.25 12.04 -6.56
CA GLN A 9 -9.85 12.46 -6.54
C GLN A 9 -8.90 11.29 -6.30
N HIS A 10 -9.24 10.39 -5.37
CA HIS A 10 -8.41 9.20 -5.11
C HIS A 10 -8.34 8.28 -6.33
N TYR A 11 -9.47 8.08 -7.01
CA TYR A 11 -9.50 7.32 -8.26
C TYR A 11 -8.60 7.93 -9.33
N GLU A 12 -8.65 9.25 -9.52
CA GLU A 12 -7.80 9.96 -10.48
C GLU A 12 -6.32 9.86 -10.15
N ASN A 13 -5.95 9.92 -8.87
CA ASN A 13 -4.58 9.74 -8.41
C ASN A 13 -4.05 8.35 -8.78
N ILE A 14 -4.83 7.30 -8.50
CA ILE A 14 -4.48 5.91 -8.81
C ILE A 14 -4.38 5.71 -10.33
N ALA A 15 -5.35 6.19 -11.09
CA ALA A 15 -5.35 6.09 -12.55
C ALA A 15 -4.18 6.85 -13.18
N SER A 16 -3.77 7.98 -12.61
CA SER A 16 -2.61 8.75 -13.05
C SER A 16 -1.31 7.99 -12.82
N LEU A 17 -1.17 7.34 -11.66
CA LEU A 17 -0.03 6.46 -11.40
C LEU A 17 0.05 5.32 -12.41
N GLY A 18 -1.05 4.62 -12.67
CA GLY A 18 -1.10 3.55 -13.66
C GLY A 18 -0.66 4.02 -15.07
N ARG A 19 -1.04 5.23 -15.49
CA ARG A 19 -0.55 5.82 -16.76
C ARG A 19 0.95 6.08 -16.74
N LEU A 20 1.48 6.64 -15.64
CA LEU A 20 2.91 6.90 -15.48
C LEU A 20 3.72 5.61 -15.46
N ASN A 21 3.25 4.60 -14.74
CA ASN A 21 3.92 3.30 -14.64
C ASN A 21 3.99 2.62 -16.01
N ARG A 22 2.92 2.61 -16.79
CA ARG A 22 2.92 2.06 -18.16
C ARG A 22 3.89 2.80 -19.09
N LEU A 23 4.00 4.12 -18.95
CA LEU A 23 4.95 4.91 -19.74
C LEU A 23 6.40 4.62 -19.30
N ALA A 24 6.66 4.63 -18.00
CA ALA A 24 7.96 4.32 -17.42
C ALA A 24 8.43 2.91 -17.81
N GLU A 25 7.53 1.92 -17.77
CA GLU A 25 7.82 0.55 -18.18
C GLU A 25 8.18 0.45 -19.66
N LYS A 26 7.46 1.15 -20.55
CA LYS A 26 7.79 1.19 -21.99
C LYS A 26 9.17 1.79 -22.23
N LEU A 27 9.50 2.89 -21.56
CA LEU A 27 10.82 3.54 -21.67
C LEU A 27 11.92 2.65 -21.11
N TYR A 28 11.68 1.99 -19.98
CA TYR A 28 12.63 1.11 -19.33
C TYR A 28 12.90 -0.15 -20.16
N ARG A 29 11.86 -0.78 -20.70
CA ARG A 29 11.97 -1.97 -21.56
C ARG A 29 12.63 -1.70 -22.91
N SER A 30 12.63 -0.47 -23.38
CA SER A 30 13.32 -0.09 -24.61
C SER A 30 14.85 -0.13 -24.50
N ASN A 31 15.39 -0.17 -23.27
CA ASN A 31 16.83 -0.29 -23.03
C ASN A 31 17.20 -1.75 -22.69
N PRO A 32 17.91 -2.48 -23.57
CA PRO A 32 18.23 -3.90 -23.38
C PRO A 32 19.18 -4.19 -22.19
N ILE A 33 19.83 -3.15 -21.63
CA ILE A 33 20.75 -3.29 -20.49
C ILE A 33 19.98 -3.29 -19.16
N ASN A 34 18.75 -2.79 -19.14
CA ASN A 34 17.97 -2.70 -17.92
C ASN A 34 17.49 -4.08 -17.46
N LYS A 35 17.91 -4.50 -16.27
CA LYS A 35 17.29 -5.62 -15.58
C LYS A 35 15.84 -5.26 -15.28
N LYS A 36 14.95 -6.26 -15.41
CA LYS A 36 13.52 -6.13 -15.19
C LYS A 36 13.22 -5.60 -13.77
N THR A 37 13.16 -4.30 -13.59
CA THR A 37 12.66 -3.68 -12.36
C THR A 37 11.16 -3.48 -12.56
N LEU A 38 10.36 -4.18 -11.79
CA LEU A 38 8.90 -4.03 -11.83
C LEU A 38 8.56 -2.74 -11.08
N VAL A 39 7.81 -1.88 -11.73
CA VAL A 39 7.14 -0.75 -11.07
C VAL A 39 5.77 -1.24 -10.65
N MET A 40 5.42 -1.08 -9.39
CA MET A 40 4.11 -1.46 -8.88
C MET A 40 3.02 -0.67 -9.59
N ASP A 41 2.07 -1.36 -10.18
CA ASP A 41 0.89 -0.78 -10.78
C ASP A 41 -0.35 -1.18 -9.96
N ILE A 42 -0.87 -0.26 -9.17
CA ILE A 42 -2.06 -0.48 -8.35
C ILE A 42 -3.31 -0.76 -9.21
N SER A 43 -3.29 -0.35 -10.48
CA SER A 43 -4.37 -0.64 -11.43
C SER A 43 -4.23 -1.99 -12.13
N SER A 44 -3.23 -2.80 -11.75
CA SER A 44 -3.07 -4.14 -12.32
C SER A 44 -4.10 -5.13 -11.77
N ASP A 45 -4.46 -6.12 -12.58
CA ASP A 45 -5.38 -7.18 -12.16
C ASP A 45 -4.87 -7.93 -10.92
N ASP A 46 -3.54 -8.14 -10.82
CA ASP A 46 -2.92 -8.81 -9.67
C ASP A 46 -3.18 -8.05 -8.35
N VAL A 47 -3.00 -6.72 -8.36
CA VAL A 47 -3.25 -5.89 -7.17
C VAL A 47 -4.73 -5.83 -6.86
N HIS A 48 -5.57 -5.68 -7.87
CA HIS A 48 -7.03 -5.67 -7.71
C HIS A 48 -7.52 -6.98 -7.08
N GLN A 49 -7.08 -8.12 -7.58
CA GLN A 49 -7.43 -9.43 -7.03
C GLN A 49 -6.95 -9.61 -5.58
N LEU A 50 -5.74 -9.14 -5.26
CA LEU A 50 -5.24 -9.17 -3.88
C LEU A 50 -6.15 -8.36 -2.95
N LEU A 51 -6.48 -7.12 -3.31
CA LEU A 51 -7.35 -6.26 -2.50
C LEU A 51 -8.75 -6.87 -2.33
N GLN A 52 -9.33 -7.44 -3.38
CA GLN A 52 -10.60 -8.16 -3.31
C GLN A 52 -10.55 -9.35 -2.36
N ASN A 53 -9.48 -10.13 -2.39
CA ASN A 53 -9.31 -11.26 -1.48
C ASN A 53 -9.09 -10.80 -0.03
N LEU A 54 -8.30 -9.75 0.22
CA LEU A 54 -8.18 -9.16 1.56
C LEU A 54 -9.56 -8.73 2.12
N ASN A 55 -10.40 -8.12 1.30
CA ASN A 55 -11.76 -7.74 1.67
C ASN A 55 -12.65 -8.96 1.92
N ARG A 56 -12.63 -9.95 1.02
CA ARG A 56 -13.42 -11.19 1.11
C ARG A 56 -13.17 -11.94 2.41
N PHE A 57 -11.93 -11.96 2.88
CA PHE A 57 -11.55 -12.60 4.12
C PHE A 57 -11.58 -11.66 5.33
N ASN A 58 -12.07 -10.42 5.15
CA ASN A 58 -12.17 -9.40 6.21
C ASN A 58 -10.83 -9.10 6.90
N VAL A 59 -9.73 -9.12 6.17
CA VAL A 59 -8.41 -8.80 6.70
C VAL A 59 -8.38 -7.34 7.16
N LYS A 60 -7.92 -7.10 8.38
CA LYS A 60 -7.69 -5.76 8.92
C LYS A 60 -6.28 -5.31 8.60
N TYR A 61 -6.16 -4.33 7.73
CA TYR A 61 -4.89 -3.75 7.27
C TYR A 61 -5.02 -2.28 6.95
N LEU A 62 -3.90 -1.59 6.92
CA LEU A 62 -3.75 -0.25 6.37
C LEU A 62 -2.71 -0.28 5.24
N LEU A 63 -3.05 0.27 4.09
CA LEU A 63 -2.07 0.60 3.07
C LEU A 63 -1.21 1.75 3.58
N VAL A 64 0.10 1.57 3.57
CA VAL A 64 1.08 2.54 4.07
C VAL A 64 2.16 2.81 3.02
N GLY A 65 3.28 3.39 3.38
CA GLY A 65 4.44 3.52 2.51
C GLY A 65 4.25 4.39 1.28
N GLY A 66 4.92 4.00 0.20
CA GLY A 66 4.94 4.76 -1.06
C GLY A 66 3.58 4.83 -1.75
N MET A 67 2.86 3.71 -1.77
CA MET A 67 1.55 3.59 -2.39
C MET A 67 0.50 4.45 -1.68
N ALA A 68 0.54 4.53 -0.34
CA ALA A 68 -0.32 5.42 0.41
C ALA A 68 -0.10 6.90 0.02
N GLY A 69 1.17 7.29 -0.17
CA GLY A 69 1.49 8.64 -0.68
C GLY A 69 0.84 8.92 -2.03
N VAL A 70 0.84 7.94 -2.93
CA VAL A 70 0.18 8.08 -4.25
C VAL A 70 -1.32 8.27 -4.12
N VAL A 71 -2.00 7.49 -3.27
CA VAL A 71 -3.44 7.66 -3.03
C VAL A 71 -3.76 9.04 -2.49
N HIS A 72 -2.89 9.60 -1.64
CA HIS A 72 -3.02 10.98 -1.14
C HIS A 72 -2.69 12.06 -2.18
N GLY A 73 -2.17 11.69 -3.37
CA GLY A 73 -1.90 12.64 -4.46
C GLY A 73 -0.42 12.87 -4.77
N HIS A 74 0.49 12.20 -4.06
CA HIS A 74 1.92 12.29 -4.38
C HIS A 74 2.26 11.50 -5.64
N ILE A 75 2.54 12.19 -6.73
CA ILE A 75 2.84 11.58 -8.04
C ILE A 75 4.27 11.05 -8.04
N ARG A 76 4.40 9.74 -7.80
CA ARG A 76 5.69 9.02 -7.84
C ARG A 76 5.51 7.56 -8.26
N THR A 77 6.58 6.91 -8.62
CA THR A 77 6.60 5.45 -8.80
C THR A 77 6.96 4.76 -7.47
N THR A 78 6.43 3.56 -7.26
CA THR A 78 6.83 2.67 -6.17
C THR A 78 7.03 1.26 -6.73
N GLN A 79 7.80 0.41 -6.03
CA GLN A 79 8.12 -0.96 -6.45
C GLN A 79 7.43 -2.00 -5.58
N ASP A 80 6.93 -1.56 -4.44
CA ASP A 80 6.39 -2.35 -3.35
C ASP A 80 5.00 -1.84 -2.93
N MET A 81 4.22 -2.74 -2.34
CA MET A 81 3.00 -2.43 -1.62
C MET A 81 3.23 -2.76 -0.14
N ASP A 82 3.16 -1.75 0.70
CA ASP A 82 3.36 -1.88 2.14
C ASP A 82 2.00 -1.98 2.85
N LEU A 83 1.76 -3.07 3.60
CA LEU A 83 0.55 -3.25 4.40
C LEU A 83 0.91 -3.37 5.89
N TRP A 84 0.37 -2.47 6.69
CA TRP A 84 0.38 -2.59 8.15
C TRP A 84 -0.80 -3.46 8.56
N ILE A 85 -0.53 -4.64 9.12
CA ILE A 85 -1.50 -5.70 9.43
C ILE A 85 -1.83 -5.67 10.93
N LYS A 86 -3.10 -5.74 11.29
CA LYS A 86 -3.50 -5.91 12.69
C LYS A 86 -2.99 -7.24 13.22
N ASN A 87 -2.19 -7.19 14.29
CA ASN A 87 -1.57 -8.38 14.91
C ASN A 87 -2.55 -9.09 15.87
N THR A 88 -3.41 -9.94 15.29
CA THR A 88 -4.25 -10.86 16.06
C THR A 88 -4.28 -12.23 15.41
N PRO A 89 -4.42 -13.34 16.16
CA PRO A 89 -4.46 -14.68 15.57
C PRO A 89 -5.56 -14.86 14.52
N ASP A 90 -6.72 -14.25 14.72
CA ASP A 90 -7.83 -14.31 13.77
C ASP A 90 -7.50 -13.58 12.48
N ASN A 91 -6.92 -12.38 12.58
CA ASN A 91 -6.53 -11.60 11.43
C ASN A 91 -5.37 -12.25 10.65
N THR A 92 -4.44 -12.89 11.36
CA THR A 92 -3.36 -13.67 10.70
C THR A 92 -3.93 -14.83 9.88
N ARG A 93 -4.92 -15.58 10.43
CA ARG A 93 -5.59 -16.64 9.67
C ARG A 93 -6.33 -16.11 8.46
N ALA A 94 -7.02 -14.98 8.61
CA ALA A 94 -7.71 -14.31 7.50
C ALA A 94 -6.72 -13.85 6.41
N LEU A 95 -5.59 -13.25 6.82
CA LEU A 95 -4.51 -12.83 5.91
C LEU A 95 -3.96 -14.03 5.12
N VAL A 96 -3.61 -15.12 5.80
CA VAL A 96 -3.09 -16.34 5.14
C VAL A 96 -4.09 -16.89 4.14
N ALA A 97 -5.38 -16.94 4.48
CA ALA A 97 -6.42 -17.39 3.56
C ALA A 97 -6.54 -16.46 2.33
N ALA A 98 -6.46 -15.14 2.54
CA ALA A 98 -6.50 -14.16 1.45
C ALA A 98 -5.28 -14.29 0.52
N LEU A 99 -4.08 -14.43 1.09
CA LEU A 99 -2.84 -14.60 0.34
C LEU A 99 -2.81 -15.94 -0.44
N ALA A 100 -3.29 -17.02 0.18
CA ALA A 100 -3.42 -18.31 -0.49
C ALA A 100 -4.41 -18.24 -1.66
N GLN A 101 -5.54 -17.55 -1.50
CA GLN A 101 -6.51 -17.33 -2.58
C GLN A 101 -5.94 -16.44 -3.70
N SER A 102 -4.97 -15.58 -3.39
CA SER A 102 -4.24 -14.75 -4.35
C SER A 102 -3.01 -15.46 -4.92
N GLU A 103 -2.88 -16.77 -4.70
CA GLU A 103 -1.78 -17.61 -5.19
C GLU A 103 -0.39 -17.10 -4.77
N VAL A 104 -0.29 -16.48 -3.60
CA VAL A 104 1.00 -16.02 -3.04
C VAL A 104 1.80 -17.22 -2.58
N PRO A 105 2.99 -17.49 -3.16
CA PRO A 105 3.79 -18.65 -2.78
C PRO A 105 4.21 -18.58 -1.30
N GLY A 106 4.04 -19.68 -0.56
CA GLY A 106 4.44 -19.77 0.83
C GLY A 106 3.51 -19.06 1.83
N ALA A 107 2.31 -18.66 1.42
CA ALA A 107 1.32 -18.03 2.30
C ALA A 107 1.03 -18.84 3.57
N ASP A 108 1.03 -20.18 3.46
CA ASP A 108 0.82 -21.13 4.56
C ASP A 108 1.93 -21.08 5.64
N LEU A 109 3.15 -20.70 5.26
CA LEU A 109 4.27 -20.56 6.21
C LEU A 109 4.01 -19.47 7.26
N LEU A 110 3.20 -18.46 6.92
CA LEU A 110 2.82 -17.39 7.86
C LEU A 110 1.95 -17.90 9.02
N ASN A 111 1.32 -19.08 8.91
CA ASN A 111 0.59 -19.70 10.03
C ASN A 111 1.50 -20.18 11.17
N GLY A 112 2.72 -20.60 10.84
CA GLY A 112 3.69 -21.12 11.82
C GLY A 112 4.78 -20.14 12.22
N MET A 113 4.94 -19.08 11.44
CA MET A 113 5.91 -18.03 11.66
C MET A 113 5.16 -16.69 11.75
N PRO A 114 4.67 -16.32 12.93
CA PRO A 114 4.11 -14.97 13.08
C PRO A 114 5.18 -13.97 12.66
N LEU A 115 4.75 -12.81 12.10
CA LEU A 115 5.65 -11.74 11.66
C LEU A 115 6.42 -11.15 12.86
N ILE A 116 7.22 -12.01 13.55
CA ILE A 116 7.88 -11.71 14.83
C ILE A 116 9.00 -10.67 14.65
N PHE A 117 9.54 -10.56 13.43
CA PHE A 117 10.76 -9.79 13.18
C PHE A 117 10.55 -8.49 12.40
N GLY A 118 9.37 -7.88 12.50
CA GLY A 118 9.09 -6.63 11.80
C GLY A 118 8.40 -6.86 10.45
N TRP A 119 9.00 -6.43 9.36
CA TRP A 119 8.43 -6.52 8.01
C TRP A 119 8.90 -7.77 7.28
N THR A 120 7.95 -8.45 6.64
CA THR A 120 8.19 -9.63 5.80
C THR A 120 7.76 -9.34 4.38
N SER A 121 8.66 -9.56 3.41
CA SER A 121 8.37 -9.39 1.98
C SER A 121 7.96 -10.71 1.35
N VAL A 122 6.88 -10.69 0.59
CA VAL A 122 6.44 -11.80 -0.26
C VAL A 122 6.19 -11.29 -1.68
N ARG A 123 6.25 -12.17 -2.67
CA ARG A 123 5.92 -11.82 -4.05
C ARG A 123 4.57 -12.37 -4.43
N PHE A 124 3.80 -11.62 -5.20
CA PHE A 124 2.47 -12.02 -5.64
C PHE A 124 2.23 -11.65 -7.11
N GLY A 125 1.21 -12.30 -7.67
CA GLY A 125 0.78 -12.11 -9.04
C GLY A 125 1.75 -12.63 -10.09
N LEU A 126 1.31 -12.66 -11.33
CA LEU A 126 2.13 -13.05 -12.47
C LEU A 126 3.28 -12.10 -12.74
N SER A 127 3.11 -10.84 -12.35
CA SER A 127 4.13 -9.80 -12.47
C SER A 127 5.22 -9.91 -11.40
N GLY A 128 5.00 -10.67 -10.33
CA GLY A 128 5.95 -10.86 -9.23
C GLY A 128 6.16 -9.57 -8.41
N PHE A 129 5.09 -8.82 -8.18
CA PHE A 129 5.12 -7.64 -7.33
C PHE A 129 5.56 -7.96 -5.90
N GLU A 130 6.22 -7.02 -5.25
CA GLU A 130 6.65 -7.16 -3.86
C GLU A 130 5.57 -6.61 -2.92
N LEU A 131 5.18 -7.44 -1.94
CA LEU A 131 4.22 -7.11 -0.91
C LEU A 131 4.93 -7.20 0.43
N ASP A 132 5.04 -6.06 1.11
CA ASP A 132 5.64 -5.95 2.41
C ASP A 132 4.56 -5.95 3.50
N LEU A 133 4.67 -6.88 4.44
CA LEU A 133 3.72 -7.09 5.52
C LEU A 133 4.38 -6.80 6.86
N GLY A 134 3.81 -5.95 7.68
CA GLY A 134 4.33 -5.62 9.00
C GLY A 134 3.24 -5.40 10.04
N HIS A 135 3.61 -5.52 11.34
CA HIS A 135 2.68 -5.32 12.46
C HIS A 135 2.88 -3.99 13.19
N SER A 136 3.93 -3.25 12.88
CA SER A 136 4.22 -1.94 13.45
C SER A 136 4.91 -1.06 12.43
N LEU A 137 4.84 0.22 12.64
CA LEU A 137 5.56 1.25 11.91
C LEU A 137 6.67 1.81 12.80
N LYS A 138 7.50 2.68 12.27
CA LYS A 138 8.56 3.31 13.06
C LYS A 138 8.00 4.28 14.09
N ALA A 139 6.95 5.00 13.72
CA ALA A 139 6.27 5.97 14.59
C ALA A 139 5.08 5.38 15.36
N PHE A 140 4.59 4.20 14.99
CA PHE A 140 3.38 3.60 15.54
C PHE A 140 3.63 2.15 15.95
N ALA A 141 3.34 1.81 17.21
CA ALA A 141 3.41 0.45 17.71
C ALA A 141 2.17 -0.37 17.25
N GLU A 142 2.21 -1.69 17.46
CA GLU A 142 1.06 -2.57 17.19
C GLU A 142 -0.22 -2.11 17.90
N ALA A 143 -0.10 -1.59 19.12
CA ALA A 143 -1.23 -1.11 19.92
C ALA A 143 -1.95 0.11 19.30
N ASP A 144 -1.27 0.85 18.42
CA ASP A 144 -1.82 2.05 17.79
C ASP A 144 -2.67 1.73 16.55
N PHE A 145 -2.65 0.45 16.10
CA PHE A 145 -3.32 0.04 14.87
C PHE A 145 -4.80 0.44 14.85
N ASP A 146 -5.56 0.11 15.89
CA ASP A 146 -7.01 0.35 15.89
C ASP A 146 -7.32 1.86 15.83
N ALA A 147 -6.58 2.68 16.56
CA ALA A 147 -6.75 4.14 16.53
C ALA A 147 -6.41 4.76 15.17
N CYS A 148 -5.39 4.22 14.46
CA CYS A 148 -5.06 4.64 13.10
C CYS A 148 -6.09 4.11 12.09
N TYR A 149 -6.58 2.88 12.28
CA TYR A 149 -7.57 2.26 11.40
C TYR A 149 -8.92 2.99 11.43
N GLU A 150 -9.38 3.44 12.61
CA GLU A 150 -10.61 4.23 12.75
C GLU A 150 -10.56 5.59 12.03
N LYS A 151 -9.36 6.15 11.88
CA LYS A 151 -9.11 7.44 11.20
C LYS A 151 -8.63 7.27 9.76
N ALA A 152 -8.57 6.04 9.28
CA ALA A 152 -8.03 5.74 7.96
C ALA A 152 -8.86 6.37 6.84
N LEU A 153 -8.20 6.68 5.75
CA LEU A 153 -8.87 7.08 4.52
C LEU A 153 -9.50 5.83 3.89
N HIS A 154 -10.79 5.91 3.62
CA HIS A 154 -11.52 4.90 2.85
C HIS A 154 -11.39 5.23 1.37
N ALA A 155 -10.51 4.52 0.67
CA ALA A 155 -10.33 4.64 -0.77
C ALA A 155 -11.09 3.53 -1.51
N ASP A 156 -11.38 3.76 -2.78
CA ASP A 156 -12.00 2.77 -3.67
C ASP A 156 -11.32 2.85 -5.04
N PHE A 157 -11.06 1.70 -5.61
CA PHE A 157 -10.59 1.60 -6.99
C PHE A 157 -11.38 0.51 -7.73
N ASP A 158 -12.11 0.91 -8.76
CA ASP A 158 -13.00 0.04 -9.57
C ASP A 158 -13.94 -0.83 -8.73
N GLY A 159 -14.57 -0.24 -7.69
CA GLY A 159 -15.51 -0.92 -6.81
C GLY A 159 -14.85 -1.82 -5.76
N THR A 160 -13.53 -1.75 -5.61
CA THR A 160 -12.79 -2.46 -4.58
C THR A 160 -12.34 -1.47 -3.50
N PRO A 161 -13.01 -1.44 -2.34
CA PRO A 161 -12.64 -0.55 -1.24
C PRO A 161 -11.37 -1.04 -0.53
N PHE A 162 -10.58 -0.10 -0.01
CA PHE A 162 -9.41 -0.40 0.81
C PHE A 162 -9.10 0.74 1.78
N GLN A 163 -8.35 0.41 2.83
CA GLN A 163 -8.02 1.33 3.91
C GLN A 163 -6.60 1.87 3.72
N VAL A 164 -6.44 3.18 3.81
CA VAL A 164 -5.15 3.85 3.65
C VAL A 164 -4.85 4.64 4.91
N ILE A 165 -3.62 4.56 5.40
CA ILE A 165 -3.19 5.38 6.54
C ILE A 165 -3.50 6.86 6.28
N ARG A 166 -4.00 7.58 7.29
CA ARG A 166 -4.29 9.00 7.16
C ARG A 166 -3.04 9.80 6.79
N LEU A 167 -3.19 10.84 5.97
CA LEU A 167 -2.06 11.64 5.47
C LEU A 167 -1.17 12.20 6.59
N SER A 168 -1.77 12.72 7.67
CA SER A 168 -1.00 13.21 8.83
C SER A 168 -0.14 12.11 9.47
N ASP A 169 -0.69 10.90 9.60
CA ASP A 169 0.01 9.76 10.20
C ASP A 169 1.11 9.23 9.28
N LEU A 170 0.87 9.25 7.95
CA LEU A 170 1.90 8.94 6.95
C LEU A 170 3.07 9.92 7.02
N ILE A 171 2.80 11.22 7.20
CA ILE A 171 3.83 12.24 7.37
C ILE A 171 4.64 11.99 8.65
N ILE A 172 3.98 11.64 9.75
CA ILE A 172 4.65 11.29 11.03
C ILE A 172 5.55 10.07 10.84
N GLU A 173 5.05 9.01 10.19
CA GLU A 173 5.83 7.79 9.91
C GLU A 173 7.06 8.08 9.05
N LYS A 174 6.91 8.85 7.98
CA LYS A 174 8.05 9.21 7.10
C LYS A 174 9.09 10.06 7.82
N LYS A 175 8.68 10.96 8.72
CA LYS A 175 9.60 11.72 9.58
C LYS A 175 10.38 10.79 10.52
N ALA A 176 9.72 9.80 11.10
CA ALA A 176 10.35 8.84 12.01
C ALA A 176 11.31 7.89 11.28
N THR A 177 10.97 7.48 10.07
CA THR A 177 11.79 6.57 9.24
C THR A 177 13.02 7.29 8.71
N ALA A 178 12.88 8.54 8.25
CA ALA A 178 13.93 9.46 7.83
C ALA A 178 14.94 8.91 6.80
N ARG A 179 14.56 7.92 5.98
CA ARG A 179 15.38 7.49 4.85
C ARG A 179 15.42 8.59 3.79
N ALA A 180 16.44 8.61 2.93
CA ALA A 180 16.56 9.63 1.87
C ALA A 180 15.28 9.72 1.00
N LYS A 181 14.66 8.57 0.66
CA LYS A 181 13.40 8.52 -0.08
C LYS A 181 12.22 9.12 0.72
N ASP A 182 12.21 8.92 2.04
CA ASP A 182 11.14 9.43 2.90
C ASP A 182 11.24 10.95 3.08
N LEU A 183 12.45 11.48 3.19
CA LEU A 183 12.69 12.92 3.24
C LEU A 183 12.28 13.62 1.93
N ALA A 184 12.54 12.99 0.79
CA ALA A 184 12.10 13.51 -0.50
C ALA A 184 10.55 13.51 -0.64
N ASP A 185 9.87 12.50 -0.09
CA ASP A 185 8.42 12.42 -0.10
C ASP A 185 7.77 13.46 0.84
N LEU A 186 8.45 13.82 1.96
CA LEU A 186 7.87 14.68 3.00
C LEU A 186 7.49 16.06 2.51
N GLU A 187 8.32 16.69 1.70
CA GLU A 187 8.05 18.05 1.17
C GLU A 187 6.74 18.06 0.38
N GLU A 188 6.54 17.07 -0.48
CA GLU A 188 5.33 16.96 -1.30
C GLU A 188 4.10 16.60 -0.45
N LEU A 189 4.22 15.65 0.47
CA LEU A 189 3.11 15.26 1.35
C LEU A 189 2.67 16.40 2.27
N GLN A 190 3.60 17.22 2.75
CA GLN A 190 3.29 18.41 3.53
C GLN A 190 2.55 19.45 2.70
N ARG A 191 2.98 19.70 1.45
CA ARG A 191 2.29 20.60 0.53
C ARG A 191 0.86 20.14 0.23
N ILE A 192 0.67 18.82 0.03
CA ILE A 192 -0.66 18.23 -0.15
C ILE A 192 -1.52 18.47 1.09
N TRP A 193 -0.98 18.22 2.28
CA TRP A 193 -1.67 18.44 3.54
C TRP A 193 -2.14 19.90 3.70
N GLU A 194 -1.25 20.86 3.49
CA GLU A 194 -1.55 22.29 3.59
C GLU A 194 -2.64 22.73 2.60
N SER A 195 -2.65 22.12 1.40
CA SER A 195 -3.68 22.41 0.38
C SER A 195 -5.08 21.89 0.72
N GLN A 196 -5.19 20.90 1.62
CA GLN A 196 -6.47 20.34 2.07
C GLN A 196 -7.07 21.10 3.26
N GLU A 197 -6.25 21.83 4.00
CA GLU A 197 -6.69 22.64 5.15
C GLU A 197 -7.07 24.09 4.77
N SER A 198 -6.80 24.49 3.52
CA SER A 198 -7.08 25.85 2.98
C SER A 198 -8.43 25.90 2.30
#